data_67a9d4d4e67d07adcf5e82f7fd4ff61f
#
_entry.id   67a9d4d4e67d07adcf5e82f7fd4ff61f
#
_cell.length_a   1.000
_cell.length_b   1.000
_cell.length_c   1.000
_cell.angle_alpha   90.00
_cell.angle_beta   90.00
_cell.angle_gamma   90.00
#
_symmetry.space_group_name_H-M   'P 1'
#
loop_
_entity.id
_entity.type
_entity.pdbx_description
1 polymer ?
#
loop_
_entity_poly.entity_id
_entity_poly.type
_entity_poly.pdbx_seq_one_letter_code
_entity_poly.pdbx_strand_id
1 'polypeptide(L)'
;MILFFKVFLTEFIAEMGDKTQLMLIALTSKYKLRDIILGTAAAILVLNGLAVLAGGLVSEFIPAWLIKIIAALAFLYFAASTLAGDDDEEEEGSGRSRIRFAPLAVFCTFFVAELGDKTQLTAITFGANEGMSSALIVWLGCSLGLFLADILGMLLGYLLKSKTPEGLLNTLAFAIFSVFGVFTLYQGLKLINTDVRSIPVLPILIAATIAFAGICVYLFLKREKKAKAAN
;
A
#
# COMPACT_ATOMS: atom_id res chain seq x y z
N MET A 1 18.41 10.15 -5.15
CA MET A 1 17.68 9.83 -6.42
C MET A 1 17.16 8.39 -6.44
N ILE A 2 18.00 7.36 -6.22
CA ILE A 2 17.56 5.94 -6.24
C ILE A 2 16.45 5.67 -5.23
N LEU A 3 16.55 6.17 -3.99
CA LEU A 3 15.52 6.02 -2.96
C LEU A 3 14.17 6.59 -3.40
N PHE A 4 14.16 7.81 -3.94
CA PHE A 4 12.94 8.42 -4.45
C PHE A 4 12.22 7.53 -5.47
N PHE A 5 12.95 7.05 -6.49
CA PHE A 5 12.34 6.19 -7.52
C PHE A 5 11.88 4.84 -6.97
N LYS A 6 12.63 4.26 -6.01
CA LYS A 6 12.22 3.02 -5.32
C LYS A 6 10.88 3.21 -4.60
N VAL A 7 10.77 4.26 -3.79
CA VAL A 7 9.56 4.58 -3.03
C VAL A 7 8.41 4.92 -3.97
N PHE A 8 8.65 5.81 -4.93
CA PHE A 8 7.67 6.22 -5.93
C PHE A 8 7.08 5.03 -6.70
N LEU A 9 7.93 4.16 -7.24
CA LEU A 9 7.46 3.00 -8.00
C LEU A 9 6.72 1.99 -7.12
N THR A 10 7.16 1.79 -5.89
CA THR A 10 6.48 0.89 -4.96
C THR A 10 5.06 1.36 -4.67
N GLU A 11 4.88 2.65 -4.33
CA GLU A 11 3.55 3.23 -4.08
C GLU A 11 2.70 3.27 -5.34
N PHE A 12 3.27 3.72 -6.46
CA PHE A 12 2.57 3.79 -7.72
C PHE A 12 1.97 2.44 -8.14
N ILE A 13 2.77 1.37 -8.05
CA ILE A 13 2.31 0.03 -8.46
C ILE A 13 1.37 -0.58 -7.43
N ALA A 14 1.63 -0.35 -6.13
CA ALA A 14 0.76 -0.83 -5.06
C ALA A 14 -0.66 -0.26 -5.16
N GLU A 15 -0.79 0.98 -5.64
CA GLU A 15 -2.08 1.69 -5.77
C GLU A 15 -2.81 1.40 -7.08
N MET A 16 -2.11 0.92 -8.12
CA MET A 16 -2.76 0.66 -9.41
C MET A 16 -3.87 -0.38 -9.29
N GLY A 17 -5.10 0.02 -9.62
CA GLY A 17 -6.31 -0.82 -9.59
C GLY A 17 -7.00 -0.90 -8.23
N ASP A 18 -6.66 -0.01 -7.30
CA ASP A 18 -7.29 -0.01 -5.98
C ASP A 18 -8.68 0.65 -5.97
N LYS A 19 -9.42 0.41 -4.88
CA LYS A 19 -10.78 0.94 -4.63
C LYS A 19 -10.87 2.45 -4.73
N THR A 20 -9.82 3.17 -4.34
CA THR A 20 -9.76 4.62 -4.37
C THR A 20 -9.84 5.19 -5.78
N GLN A 21 -9.29 4.52 -6.79
CA GLN A 21 -9.46 4.90 -8.19
C GLN A 21 -10.93 4.81 -8.62
N LEU A 22 -11.66 3.76 -8.21
CA LEU A 22 -13.09 3.63 -8.49
C LEU A 22 -13.90 4.70 -7.75
N MET A 23 -13.53 5.00 -6.50
CA MET A 23 -14.15 6.08 -5.72
C MET A 23 -13.92 7.44 -6.40
N LEU A 24 -12.71 7.73 -6.87
CA LEU A 24 -12.42 8.96 -7.61
C LEU A 24 -13.23 9.07 -8.89
N ILE A 25 -13.42 7.99 -9.64
CA ILE A 25 -14.31 7.94 -10.81
C ILE A 25 -15.74 8.27 -10.38
N ALA A 26 -16.25 7.69 -9.30
CA ALA A 26 -17.59 7.97 -8.79
C ALA A 26 -17.74 9.45 -8.36
N LEU A 27 -16.70 10.05 -7.78
CA LEU A 27 -16.70 11.46 -7.40
C LEU A 27 -16.79 12.40 -8.60
N THR A 28 -16.35 11.99 -9.81
CA THR A 28 -16.49 12.81 -11.02
C THR A 28 -17.95 13.10 -11.41
N SER A 29 -18.91 12.30 -10.93
CA SER A 29 -20.34 12.55 -11.12
C SER A 29 -20.88 13.67 -10.21
N LYS A 30 -20.17 14.01 -9.12
CA LYS A 30 -20.66 14.95 -8.09
C LYS A 30 -19.83 16.25 -8.03
N TYR A 31 -18.55 16.18 -8.35
CA TYR A 31 -17.61 17.29 -8.20
C TYR A 31 -16.85 17.56 -9.50
N LYS A 32 -16.38 18.79 -9.65
CA LYS A 32 -15.50 19.16 -10.78
C LYS A 32 -14.15 18.47 -10.63
N LEU A 33 -13.57 18.06 -11.74
CA LEU A 33 -12.26 17.40 -11.78
C LEU A 33 -11.17 18.16 -11.00
N ARG A 34 -11.17 19.50 -11.09
CA ARG A 34 -10.25 20.36 -10.33
C ARG A 34 -10.41 20.17 -8.82
N ASP A 35 -11.64 20.10 -8.32
CA ASP A 35 -11.90 19.95 -6.89
C ASP A 35 -11.47 18.57 -6.40
N ILE A 36 -11.64 17.54 -7.23
CA ILE A 36 -11.18 16.18 -6.96
C ILE A 36 -9.66 16.15 -6.88
N ILE A 37 -8.97 16.67 -7.88
CA ILE A 37 -7.50 16.72 -7.92
C ILE A 37 -6.93 17.44 -6.69
N LEU A 38 -7.47 18.62 -6.35
CA LEU A 38 -6.99 19.40 -5.23
C LEU A 38 -7.26 18.71 -3.86
N GLY A 39 -8.47 18.16 -3.68
CA GLY A 39 -8.83 17.46 -2.46
C GLY A 39 -8.01 16.19 -2.25
N THR A 40 -7.86 15.39 -3.31
CA THR A 40 -7.03 14.17 -3.29
C THR A 40 -5.56 14.49 -3.03
N ALA A 41 -4.99 15.47 -3.76
CA ALA A 41 -3.59 15.87 -3.54
C ALA A 41 -3.33 16.32 -2.09
N ALA A 42 -4.22 17.14 -1.53
CA ALA A 42 -4.11 17.59 -0.16
C ALA A 42 -4.20 16.42 0.84
N ALA A 43 -5.13 15.49 0.64
CA ALA A 43 -5.29 14.32 1.50
C ALA A 43 -4.04 13.42 1.47
N ILE A 44 -3.52 13.12 0.28
CA ILE A 44 -2.31 12.31 0.10
C ILE A 44 -1.10 12.94 0.78
N LEU A 45 -0.90 14.25 0.59
CA LEU A 45 0.23 14.94 1.22
C LEU A 45 0.17 14.88 2.76
N VAL A 46 -1.02 15.06 3.33
CA VAL A 46 -1.22 15.00 4.79
C VAL A 46 -1.06 13.56 5.29
N LEU A 47 -1.71 12.57 4.66
CA LEU A 47 -1.65 11.16 5.07
C LEU A 47 -0.22 10.62 5.03
N ASN A 48 0.46 10.79 3.89
CA ASN A 48 1.83 10.32 3.74
C ASN A 48 2.81 11.11 4.62
N GLY A 49 2.55 12.40 4.85
CA GLY A 49 3.34 13.20 5.79
C GLY A 49 3.27 12.65 7.21
N LEU A 50 2.07 12.38 7.69
CA LEU A 50 1.85 11.77 9.01
C LEU A 50 2.46 10.36 9.09
N ALA A 51 2.28 9.54 8.04
CA ALA A 51 2.80 8.19 8.00
C ALA A 51 4.33 8.14 8.03
N VAL A 52 4.99 8.94 7.20
CA VAL A 52 6.46 9.00 7.15
C VAL A 52 7.05 9.57 8.43
N LEU A 53 6.45 10.62 9.01
CA LEU A 53 6.88 11.17 10.30
C LEU A 53 6.72 10.14 11.42
N ALA A 54 5.59 9.46 11.49
CA ALA A 54 5.38 8.40 12.47
C ALA A 54 6.43 7.28 12.32
N GLY A 55 6.68 6.82 11.08
CA GLY A 55 7.71 5.83 10.80
C GLY A 55 9.12 6.32 11.15
N GLY A 56 9.47 7.54 10.77
CA GLY A 56 10.78 8.13 11.04
C GLY A 56 11.07 8.31 12.53
N LEU A 57 10.09 8.75 13.31
CA LEU A 57 10.21 8.88 14.76
C LEU A 57 10.39 7.52 15.43
N VAL A 58 9.65 6.50 14.98
CA VAL A 58 9.75 5.14 15.50
C VAL A 58 11.16 4.57 15.30
N SER A 59 11.85 4.91 14.21
CA SER A 59 13.21 4.42 13.92
C SER A 59 14.27 4.88 14.93
N GLU A 60 14.03 5.95 15.67
CA GLU A 60 14.97 6.44 16.70
C GLU A 60 14.90 5.62 17.99
N PHE A 61 13.79 4.94 18.25
CA PHE A 61 13.55 4.19 19.50
C PHE A 61 13.56 2.68 19.31
N ILE A 62 13.41 2.19 18.08
CA ILE A 62 13.28 0.77 17.78
C ILE A 62 14.48 0.29 16.96
N PRO A 63 15.08 -0.87 17.30
CA PRO A 63 16.21 -1.43 16.56
C PRO A 63 15.85 -1.67 15.08
N ALA A 64 16.76 -1.33 14.18
CA ALA A 64 16.54 -1.41 12.74
C ALA A 64 16.14 -2.82 12.25
N TRP A 65 16.66 -3.88 12.86
CA TRP A 65 16.28 -5.26 12.52
C TRP A 65 14.81 -5.55 12.81
N LEU A 66 14.26 -5.03 13.93
CA LEU A 66 12.86 -5.22 14.29
C LEU A 66 11.92 -4.52 13.33
N ILE A 67 12.26 -3.28 12.94
CA ILE A 67 11.52 -2.53 11.93
C ILE A 67 11.46 -3.31 10.62
N LYS A 68 12.59 -3.85 10.16
CA LYS A 68 12.65 -4.65 8.92
C LYS A 68 11.85 -5.95 9.00
N ILE A 69 11.84 -6.63 10.13
CA ILE A 69 11.01 -7.84 10.31
C ILE A 69 9.52 -7.50 10.24
N ILE A 70 9.09 -6.45 10.96
CA ILE A 70 7.69 -6.00 10.95
C ILE A 70 7.27 -5.58 9.53
N ALA A 71 8.12 -4.80 8.85
CA ALA A 71 7.89 -4.38 7.47
C ALA A 71 7.79 -5.57 6.50
N ALA A 72 8.68 -6.56 6.63
CA ALA A 72 8.64 -7.78 5.83
C ALA A 72 7.32 -8.54 6.03
N LEU A 73 6.89 -8.71 7.27
CA LEU A 73 5.62 -9.36 7.60
C LEU A 73 4.43 -8.59 7.01
N ALA A 74 4.44 -7.24 7.08
CA ALA A 74 3.41 -6.42 6.48
C ALA A 74 3.34 -6.61 4.96
N PHE A 75 4.48 -6.55 4.24
CA PHE A 75 4.51 -6.79 2.80
C PHE A 75 4.04 -8.22 2.42
N LEU A 76 4.45 -9.24 3.16
CA LEU A 76 4.00 -10.61 2.94
C LEU A 76 2.49 -10.78 3.24
N TYR A 77 1.99 -10.09 4.27
CA TYR A 77 0.56 -10.06 4.55
C TYR A 77 -0.22 -9.42 3.41
N PHE A 78 0.22 -8.26 2.89
CA PHE A 78 -0.43 -7.63 1.72
C PHE A 78 -0.37 -8.51 0.48
N ALA A 79 0.76 -9.16 0.21
CA ALA A 79 0.83 -10.13 -0.87
C ALA A 79 -0.22 -11.25 -0.69
N ALA A 80 -0.35 -11.80 0.50
CA ALA A 80 -1.34 -12.84 0.78
C ALA A 80 -2.78 -12.33 0.67
N SER A 81 -3.07 -11.09 1.13
CA SER A 81 -4.41 -10.48 1.06
C SER A 81 -4.88 -10.28 -0.38
N THR A 82 -3.98 -9.91 -1.31
CA THR A 82 -4.35 -9.81 -2.73
C THR A 82 -4.86 -11.12 -3.33
N LEU A 83 -4.46 -12.29 -2.78
CA LEU A 83 -4.95 -13.60 -3.20
C LEU A 83 -6.23 -14.01 -2.49
N ALA A 84 -6.42 -13.59 -1.24
CA ALA A 84 -7.61 -13.90 -0.47
C ALA A 84 -8.89 -13.32 -1.12
N GLY A 85 -8.74 -12.23 -1.89
CA GLY A 85 -9.83 -11.41 -2.37
C GLY A 85 -10.51 -10.83 -1.14
N ASP A 86 -10.06 -9.66 -0.69
CA ASP A 86 -10.75 -8.97 0.38
C ASP A 86 -12.18 -8.70 -0.11
N ASP A 87 -13.13 -9.51 0.40
CA ASP A 87 -14.51 -9.08 0.56
C ASP A 87 -14.50 -8.04 1.69
N ASP A 88 -13.73 -6.96 1.53
CA ASP A 88 -14.03 -5.73 2.21
C ASP A 88 -15.41 -5.33 1.65
N GLU A 89 -16.46 -5.85 2.28
CA GLU A 89 -17.76 -5.20 2.26
C GLU A 89 -17.46 -3.77 2.64
N GLU A 90 -17.32 -2.93 1.61
CA GLU A 90 -17.34 -1.51 1.77
C GLU A 90 -18.62 -1.24 2.58
N GLU A 91 -18.48 -0.98 3.89
CA GLU A 91 -19.44 -0.10 4.50
C GLU A 91 -19.37 1.15 3.62
N GLU A 92 -20.27 1.21 2.64
CA GLU A 92 -20.66 2.46 2.01
C GLU A 92 -21.01 3.40 3.15
N GLY A 93 -19.99 4.01 3.72
CA GLY A 93 -20.13 5.15 4.58
C GLY A 93 -20.84 6.20 3.75
N SER A 94 -22.16 6.15 3.75
CA SER A 94 -23.06 7.17 3.25
C SER A 94 -22.89 8.43 4.11
N GLY A 95 -21.66 8.91 4.20
CA GLY A 95 -21.33 10.24 4.68
C GLY A 95 -21.82 11.22 3.63
N ARG A 96 -23.11 11.54 3.66
CA ARG A 96 -23.64 12.76 3.05
C ARG A 96 -22.86 13.93 3.67
N SER A 97 -21.70 14.20 3.09
CA SER A 97 -20.88 15.35 3.47
C SER A 97 -21.69 16.61 3.22
N ARG A 98 -22.14 17.23 4.32
CA ARG A 98 -22.74 18.59 4.32
C ARG A 98 -21.68 19.68 4.07
N ILE A 99 -20.48 19.30 3.65
CA ILE A 99 -19.38 20.22 3.43
C ILE A 99 -19.64 20.97 2.11
N ARG A 100 -19.90 22.27 2.23
CA ARG A 100 -20.19 23.16 1.09
C ARG A 100 -18.98 23.41 0.19
N PHE A 101 -17.76 23.22 0.71
CA PHE A 101 -16.53 23.44 -0.04
C PHE A 101 -16.07 22.12 -0.67
N ALA A 102 -16.26 22.00 -1.98
CA ALA A 102 -16.06 20.75 -2.71
C ALA A 102 -14.66 20.09 -2.53
N PRO A 103 -13.53 20.84 -2.60
CA PRO A 103 -12.22 20.22 -2.34
C PRO A 103 -12.06 19.62 -0.96
N LEU A 104 -12.67 20.24 0.07
CA LEU A 104 -12.64 19.73 1.45
C LEU A 104 -13.50 18.48 1.60
N ALA A 105 -14.62 18.40 0.90
CA ALA A 105 -15.45 17.20 0.89
C ALA A 105 -14.70 16.02 0.27
N VAL A 106 -14.02 16.24 -0.85
CA VAL A 106 -13.16 15.25 -1.50
C VAL A 106 -12.00 14.87 -0.58
N PHE A 107 -11.32 15.84 0.02
CA PHE A 107 -10.25 15.60 0.99
C PHE A 107 -10.71 14.67 2.13
N CYS A 108 -11.81 14.99 2.79
CA CYS A 108 -12.31 14.18 3.90
C CYS A 108 -12.69 12.76 3.45
N THR A 109 -13.35 12.64 2.30
CA THR A 109 -13.75 11.33 1.76
C THR A 109 -12.53 10.48 1.44
N PHE A 110 -11.55 11.05 0.72
CA PHE A 110 -10.33 10.35 0.38
C PHE A 110 -9.49 10.03 1.61
N PHE A 111 -9.34 10.98 2.52
CA PHE A 111 -8.60 10.81 3.77
C PHE A 111 -9.11 9.63 4.60
N VAL A 112 -10.43 9.52 4.76
CA VAL A 112 -11.04 8.42 5.51
C VAL A 112 -10.88 7.09 4.76
N ALA A 113 -11.03 7.08 3.43
CA ALA A 113 -10.90 5.87 2.62
C ALA A 113 -9.48 5.29 2.63
N GLU A 114 -8.45 6.17 2.69
CA GLU A 114 -7.04 5.78 2.70
C GLU A 114 -6.47 5.57 4.11
N LEU A 115 -7.18 6.01 5.16
CA LEU A 115 -6.67 5.89 6.52
C LEU A 115 -6.52 4.42 6.92
N GLY A 116 -5.27 3.99 7.15
CA GLY A 116 -4.96 2.61 7.53
C GLY A 116 -4.82 1.63 6.36
N ASP A 117 -4.85 2.11 5.12
CA ASP A 117 -4.65 1.25 3.96
C ASP A 117 -3.19 0.81 3.76
N LYS A 118 -2.97 -0.11 2.82
CA LYS A 118 -1.65 -0.71 2.49
C LYS A 118 -0.58 0.33 2.15
N THR A 119 -0.93 1.37 1.41
CA THR A 119 -0.04 2.45 1.01
C THR A 119 0.41 3.29 2.20
N GLN A 120 -0.47 3.58 3.15
CA GLN A 120 -0.08 4.26 4.39
C GLN A 120 0.92 3.43 5.21
N LEU A 121 0.73 2.11 5.32
CA LEU A 121 1.68 1.22 6.00
C LEU A 121 3.02 1.14 5.25
N THR A 122 2.99 1.21 3.92
CA THR A 122 4.21 1.28 3.10
C THR A 122 4.97 2.58 3.38
N ALA A 123 4.29 3.73 3.47
CA ALA A 123 4.89 5.01 3.82
C ALA A 123 5.51 5.00 5.23
N ILE A 124 4.82 4.45 6.23
CA ILE A 124 5.36 4.25 7.59
C ILE A 124 6.61 3.38 7.53
N THR A 125 6.57 2.28 6.78
CA THR A 125 7.68 1.33 6.65
C THR A 125 8.91 1.98 6.02
N PHE A 126 8.74 2.74 4.93
CA PHE A 126 9.85 3.47 4.33
C PHE A 126 10.37 4.55 5.27
N GLY A 127 9.49 5.30 5.96
CA GLY A 127 9.90 6.28 6.96
C GLY A 127 10.75 5.66 8.07
N ALA A 128 10.31 4.52 8.60
CA ALA A 128 11.03 3.79 9.63
C ALA A 128 12.36 3.18 9.15
N ASN A 129 12.41 2.67 7.92
CA ASN A 129 13.63 2.05 7.38
C ASN A 129 14.71 3.07 6.99
N GLU A 130 14.31 4.22 6.48
CA GLU A 130 15.22 5.23 5.94
C GLU A 130 15.51 6.37 6.95
N GLY A 131 14.72 6.45 8.01
CA GLY A 131 14.87 7.41 9.11
C GLY A 131 14.52 8.85 8.74
N MET A 132 14.58 9.75 9.74
CA MET A 132 14.20 11.15 9.58
C MET A 132 15.05 11.92 8.59
N SER A 133 16.32 11.55 8.39
CA SER A 133 17.21 12.21 7.42
C SER A 133 16.70 12.08 5.97
N SER A 134 15.97 11.03 5.67
CA SER A 134 15.41 10.76 4.35
C SER A 134 13.90 11.05 4.25
N ALA A 135 13.28 11.51 5.33
CA ALA A 135 11.82 11.66 5.44
C ALA A 135 11.21 12.49 4.29
N LEU A 136 11.85 13.58 3.88
CA LEU A 136 11.38 14.41 2.77
C LEU A 136 11.37 13.64 1.44
N ILE A 137 12.41 12.85 1.18
CA ILE A 137 12.53 12.06 -0.06
C ILE A 137 11.48 10.95 -0.08
N VAL A 138 11.27 10.28 1.05
CA VAL A 138 10.25 9.23 1.22
C VAL A 138 8.86 9.84 1.07
N TRP A 139 8.58 10.93 1.76
CA TRP A 139 7.28 11.63 1.67
C TRP A 139 6.93 12.05 0.24
N LEU A 140 7.88 12.67 -0.48
CA LEU A 140 7.66 13.05 -1.88
C LEU A 140 7.49 11.84 -2.78
N GLY A 141 8.28 10.78 -2.58
CA GLY A 141 8.15 9.53 -3.34
C GLY A 141 6.79 8.87 -3.14
N CYS A 142 6.37 8.66 -1.89
CA CYS A 142 5.06 8.10 -1.58
C CYS A 142 3.93 8.97 -2.14
N SER A 143 3.97 10.29 -1.89
CA SER A 143 2.88 11.18 -2.29
C SER A 143 2.74 11.29 -3.80
N LEU A 144 3.84 11.38 -4.54
CA LEU A 144 3.79 11.45 -6.00
C LEU A 144 3.43 10.10 -6.63
N GLY A 145 3.90 8.98 -6.05
CA GLY A 145 3.55 7.64 -6.50
C GLY A 145 2.05 7.37 -6.39
N LEU A 146 1.51 7.55 -5.19
CA LEU A 146 0.09 7.39 -4.90
C LEU A 146 -0.77 8.34 -5.75
N PHE A 147 -0.46 9.64 -5.77
CA PHE A 147 -1.22 10.63 -6.52
C PHE A 147 -1.24 10.34 -8.02
N LEU A 148 -0.11 9.97 -8.61
CA LEU A 148 -0.04 9.68 -10.04
C LEU A 148 -0.81 8.40 -10.40
N ALA A 149 -0.75 7.37 -9.55
CA ALA A 149 -1.50 6.14 -9.74
C ALA A 149 -3.01 6.41 -9.72
N ASP A 150 -3.48 7.15 -8.73
CA ASP A 150 -4.89 7.52 -8.57
C ASP A 150 -5.41 8.33 -9.76
N ILE A 151 -4.69 9.37 -10.17
CA ILE A 151 -5.10 10.20 -11.31
C ILE A 151 -5.09 9.40 -12.61
N LEU A 152 -4.08 8.59 -12.86
CA LEU A 152 -4.03 7.74 -14.04
C LEU A 152 -5.13 6.68 -14.03
N GLY A 153 -5.35 6.02 -12.90
CA GLY A 153 -6.42 5.04 -12.74
C GLY A 153 -7.80 5.66 -12.97
N MET A 154 -8.06 6.83 -12.38
CA MET A 154 -9.29 7.59 -12.59
C MET A 154 -9.48 7.96 -14.06
N LEU A 155 -8.45 8.50 -14.73
CA LEU A 155 -8.50 8.88 -16.13
C LEU A 155 -8.71 7.67 -17.04
N LEU A 156 -7.98 6.59 -16.82
CA LEU A 156 -8.12 5.35 -17.60
C LEU A 156 -9.51 4.75 -17.42
N GLY A 157 -9.99 4.66 -16.18
CA GLY A 157 -11.34 4.17 -15.89
C GLY A 157 -12.43 5.03 -16.55
N TYR A 158 -12.28 6.36 -16.50
CA TYR A 158 -13.19 7.29 -17.17
C TYR A 158 -13.20 7.15 -18.70
N LEU A 159 -12.01 7.03 -19.32
CA LEU A 159 -11.87 6.94 -20.77
C LEU A 159 -12.31 5.58 -21.32
N LEU A 160 -11.96 4.51 -20.65
CA LEU A 160 -12.21 3.16 -21.16
C LEU A 160 -13.62 2.66 -20.89
N LYS A 161 -14.38 3.25 -19.93
CA LYS A 161 -15.69 2.78 -19.45
C LYS A 161 -15.75 1.24 -19.26
N SER A 162 -14.62 0.62 -19.13
CA SER A 162 -14.42 -0.81 -19.14
C SER A 162 -13.80 -1.21 -17.80
N LYS A 163 -14.19 -2.35 -17.29
CA LYS A 163 -13.58 -2.92 -16.09
C LYS A 163 -12.07 -2.97 -16.27
N THR A 164 -11.33 -2.21 -15.45
CA THR A 164 -9.89 -2.38 -15.33
C THR A 164 -9.63 -3.87 -15.07
N PRO A 165 -8.65 -4.52 -15.71
CA PRO A 165 -8.38 -5.92 -15.46
C PRO A 165 -7.79 -6.11 -14.05
N GLU A 166 -8.67 -6.16 -13.06
CA GLU A 166 -8.34 -6.33 -11.63
C GLU A 166 -7.40 -7.52 -11.39
N GLY A 167 -7.58 -8.59 -12.18
CA GLY A 167 -6.74 -9.77 -12.08
C GLY A 167 -5.26 -9.52 -12.41
N LEU A 168 -4.97 -8.68 -13.41
CA LEU A 168 -3.57 -8.35 -13.76
C LEU A 168 -2.93 -7.48 -12.68
N LEU A 169 -3.66 -6.49 -12.19
CA LEU A 169 -3.18 -5.57 -11.17
C LEU A 169 -2.94 -6.28 -9.83
N ASN A 170 -3.87 -7.14 -9.42
CA ASN A 170 -3.70 -7.97 -8.22
C ASN A 170 -2.50 -8.92 -8.36
N THR A 171 -2.27 -9.48 -9.55
CA THR A 171 -1.09 -10.35 -9.80
C THR A 171 0.21 -9.56 -9.69
N LEU A 172 0.25 -8.34 -10.25
CA LEU A 172 1.43 -7.46 -10.14
C LEU A 172 1.65 -7.02 -8.68
N ALA A 173 0.61 -6.61 -7.97
CA ALA A 173 0.70 -6.24 -6.56
C ALA A 173 1.21 -7.43 -5.72
N PHE A 174 0.65 -8.63 -5.91
CA PHE A 174 1.13 -9.85 -5.27
C PHE A 174 2.63 -10.09 -5.51
N ALA A 175 3.07 -10.04 -6.76
CA ALA A 175 4.47 -10.28 -7.12
C ALA A 175 5.40 -9.25 -6.44
N ILE A 176 5.04 -7.98 -6.49
CA ILE A 176 5.84 -6.89 -5.93
C ILE A 176 5.93 -7.00 -4.41
N PHE A 177 4.79 -7.12 -3.71
CA PHE A 177 4.79 -7.26 -2.26
C PHE A 177 5.51 -8.53 -1.80
N SER A 178 5.41 -9.65 -2.55
CA SER A 178 6.15 -10.87 -2.25
C SER A 178 7.66 -10.67 -2.35
N VAL A 179 8.13 -10.06 -3.45
CA VAL A 179 9.56 -9.79 -3.66
C VAL A 179 10.09 -8.83 -2.59
N PHE A 180 9.40 -7.71 -2.33
CA PHE A 180 9.81 -6.77 -1.29
C PHE A 180 9.75 -7.40 0.10
N GLY A 181 8.73 -8.19 0.40
CA GLY A 181 8.60 -8.88 1.68
C GLY A 181 9.77 -9.83 1.95
N VAL A 182 10.11 -10.69 1.00
CA VAL A 182 11.24 -11.63 1.12
C VAL A 182 12.58 -10.88 1.20
N PHE A 183 12.77 -9.85 0.37
CA PHE A 183 13.99 -9.06 0.39
C PHE A 183 14.18 -8.29 1.71
N THR A 184 13.12 -7.69 2.24
CA THR A 184 13.15 -6.96 3.51
C THR A 184 13.36 -7.92 4.67
N LEU A 185 12.78 -9.13 4.62
CA LEU A 185 13.04 -10.19 5.60
C LEU A 185 14.51 -10.60 5.62
N TYR A 186 15.11 -10.80 4.44
CA TYR A 186 16.55 -11.07 4.34
C TYR A 186 17.40 -9.98 4.99
N GLN A 187 17.08 -8.70 4.74
CA GLN A 187 17.79 -7.58 5.36
C GLN A 187 17.64 -7.57 6.89
N GLY A 188 16.42 -7.81 7.40
CA GLY A 188 16.17 -7.89 8.85
C GLY A 188 16.94 -9.03 9.52
N LEU A 189 16.92 -10.22 8.93
CA LEU A 189 17.67 -11.37 9.42
C LEU A 189 19.19 -11.12 9.39
N LYS A 190 19.69 -10.44 8.35
CA LYS A 190 21.10 -10.06 8.25
C LYS A 190 21.51 -9.11 9.38
N LEU A 191 20.69 -8.13 9.72
CA LEU A 191 20.93 -7.22 10.86
C LEU A 191 20.92 -7.97 12.18
N ILE A 192 19.98 -8.89 12.39
CA ILE A 192 19.98 -9.75 13.61
C ILE A 192 21.30 -10.53 13.70
N ASN A 193 21.76 -11.10 12.60
CA ASN A 193 23.00 -11.86 12.56
C ASN A 193 24.24 -11.01 12.89
N THR A 194 24.22 -9.73 12.54
CA THR A 194 25.34 -8.80 12.76
C THR A 194 25.29 -8.17 14.15
N ASP A 195 24.11 -7.70 14.57
CA ASP A 195 23.98 -6.77 15.70
C ASP A 195 23.53 -7.46 17.00
N VAL A 196 22.88 -8.64 16.92
CA VAL A 196 22.27 -9.29 18.07
C VAL A 196 22.88 -10.66 18.36
N ARG A 197 22.81 -11.56 17.40
CA ARG A 197 23.26 -12.96 17.56
C ARG A 197 23.51 -13.60 16.20
N SER A 198 24.56 -14.39 16.11
CA SER A 198 24.82 -15.23 14.93
C SER A 198 23.68 -16.24 14.72
N ILE A 199 23.01 -16.13 13.57
CA ILE A 199 21.90 -16.98 13.15
C ILE A 199 22.12 -17.51 11.73
N PRO A 200 21.60 -18.69 11.37
CA PRO A 200 21.64 -19.22 10.03
C PRO A 200 20.62 -18.49 9.14
N VAL A 201 21.00 -17.32 8.60
CA VAL A 201 20.11 -16.41 7.84
C VAL A 201 19.44 -17.13 6.68
N LEU A 202 20.20 -17.86 5.86
CA LEU A 202 19.70 -18.50 4.64
C LEU A 202 18.68 -19.62 4.92
N PRO A 203 18.92 -20.57 5.83
CA PRO A 203 17.92 -21.57 6.20
C PRO A 203 16.62 -20.97 6.74
N ILE A 204 16.72 -19.92 7.59
CA ILE A 204 15.53 -19.25 8.14
C ILE A 204 14.73 -18.57 7.03
N LEU A 205 15.42 -17.87 6.11
CA LEU A 205 14.78 -17.20 4.98
C LEU A 205 14.06 -18.20 4.07
N ILE A 206 14.72 -19.32 3.74
CA ILE A 206 14.13 -20.38 2.91
C ILE A 206 12.90 -20.97 3.60
N ALA A 207 12.99 -21.30 4.89
CA ALA A 207 11.85 -21.84 5.65
C ALA A 207 10.66 -20.86 5.68
N ALA A 208 10.92 -19.56 5.93
CA ALA A 208 9.90 -18.52 5.92
C ALA A 208 9.26 -18.35 4.54
N THR A 209 10.05 -18.39 3.47
CA THR A 209 9.55 -18.27 2.08
C THR A 209 8.69 -19.48 1.69
N ILE A 210 9.08 -20.69 2.09
CA ILE A 210 8.28 -21.90 1.86
C ILE A 210 6.96 -21.83 2.65
N ALA A 211 7.01 -21.41 3.92
CA ALA A 211 5.80 -21.23 4.72
C ALA A 211 4.85 -20.20 4.10
N PHE A 212 5.38 -19.07 3.64
CA PHE A 212 4.62 -18.04 2.93
C PHE A 212 3.98 -18.59 1.65
N ALA A 213 4.74 -19.31 0.81
CA ALA A 213 4.21 -19.95 -0.39
C ALA A 213 3.08 -20.94 -0.07
N GLY A 214 3.22 -21.73 1.00
CA GLY A 214 2.17 -22.63 1.48
C GLY A 214 0.88 -21.89 1.89
N ILE A 215 1.01 -20.76 2.58
CA ILE A 215 -0.12 -19.89 2.94
C ILE A 215 -0.81 -19.36 1.67
N CYS A 216 -0.04 -18.87 0.70
CA CYS A 216 -0.57 -18.35 -0.57
C CYS A 216 -1.35 -19.43 -1.35
N VAL A 217 -0.80 -20.64 -1.46
CA VAL A 217 -1.50 -21.76 -2.11
C VAL A 217 -2.79 -22.12 -1.37
N TYR A 218 -2.76 -22.17 -0.05
CA TYR A 218 -3.96 -22.44 0.76
C TYR A 218 -5.05 -21.39 0.52
N LEU A 219 -4.70 -20.09 0.54
CA LEU A 219 -5.65 -19.00 0.31
C LEU A 219 -6.23 -19.05 -1.09
N PHE A 220 -5.41 -19.28 -2.10
CA PHE A 220 -5.86 -19.43 -3.48
C PHE A 220 -6.86 -20.58 -3.65
N LEU A 221 -6.56 -21.77 -3.11
CA LEU A 221 -7.45 -22.93 -3.17
C LEU A 221 -8.76 -22.70 -2.39
N LYS A 222 -8.70 -21.98 -1.26
CA LYS A 222 -9.88 -21.61 -0.49
C LYS A 222 -10.80 -20.68 -1.28
N ARG A 223 -10.23 -19.70 -1.98
CA ARG A 223 -10.97 -18.76 -2.86
C ARG A 223 -11.67 -19.51 -4.01
N GLU A 224 -10.95 -20.42 -4.69
CA GLU A 224 -11.55 -21.22 -5.75
C GLU A 224 -12.73 -22.08 -5.26
N LYS A 225 -12.63 -22.67 -4.06
CA LYS A 225 -13.71 -23.43 -3.46
C LYS A 225 -14.93 -22.57 -3.15
N LYS A 226 -14.75 -21.35 -2.62
CA LYS A 226 -15.84 -20.39 -2.40
C LYS A 226 -16.53 -20.00 -3.70
N ALA A 227 -15.76 -19.69 -4.74
CA ALA A 227 -16.32 -19.31 -6.04
C ALA A 227 -17.14 -20.45 -6.69
N LYS A 228 -16.69 -21.71 -6.54
CA LYS A 228 -17.43 -22.89 -7.04
C LYS A 228 -18.68 -23.24 -6.22
N ALA A 229 -18.77 -22.81 -4.98
CA ALA A 229 -19.93 -23.04 -4.12
C ALA A 229 -21.03 -21.95 -4.27
N ALA A 230 -20.70 -20.81 -4.88
CA ALA A 230 -21.61 -19.69 -5.12
C ALA A 230 -22.27 -19.73 -6.53
N ASN A 231 -21.80 -20.61 -7.43
CA ASN A 231 -22.39 -20.92 -8.74
C ASN A 231 -23.17 -22.25 -8.69
#